data_07907488ed8e4a0715c07359500bb8e9
#
_entry.id   07907488ed8e4a0715c07359500bb8e9
#
_cell.length_a   1.000
_cell.length_b   1.000
_cell.length_c   1.000
_cell.angle_alpha   90.00
_cell.angle_beta   90.00
_cell.angle_gamma   90.00
#
_symmetry.space_group_name_H-M   'P 1'
#
loop_
_entity.id
_entity.type
_entity.pdbx_description
1 polymer ?
#
loop_
_entity_poly.entity_id
_entity_poly.type
_entity_poly.pdbx_seq_one_letter_code
_entity_poly.pdbx_strand_id
1 'polypeptide(L)'
;MLRRLLLSAGLLVVLLLIPFHTTLAQDDAVETAREARWSVEEAQEWYANHDWMVGANFVPSTAVNQIDMWQESTFDPETIDRELGWAADAGFNTMRVYLHYLVWARDAQGYKDRIDQYLEIADEHGIKTMFVFFDDVWGDDPALGPQPKPVPGIHNSGWVESPGLDERLQREMWPAFEAHVKDIMSTYAGDERVIMWDLYNEPGNGKNPPRSTLPFLEEVVTWAREVDPPQPITVGLWNWSEPFSELNEFQLAASDITTFHTYVPPAETKDIVTRLRDDIGERPLVVTEYMARTRDNTFENHLPYFHDQNIGAINWGLVRGETQTIYPWDYPKGTSDDYYNRWKQNVREVYPWEDAVELGPEPDEWFHDVFRQDGTPYDSSEVELIRRLSQQPAGSGAGE
;
A
#
# COMPACT_ATOMS: atom_id res chain seq x y z
N MET A 1 -34.23 -3.80 -75.80
CA MET A 1 -32.78 -3.70 -75.57
C MET A 1 -32.54 -3.51 -74.04
N LEU A 2 -32.31 -4.62 -73.35
CA LEU A 2 -32.04 -4.64 -71.89
C LEU A 2 -30.55 -4.61 -71.66
N ARG A 3 -30.01 -3.58 -70.93
CA ARG A 3 -28.64 -3.55 -70.38
C ARG A 3 -28.71 -4.08 -68.96
N ARG A 4 -28.08 -5.21 -68.74
CA ARG A 4 -27.81 -5.77 -67.39
C ARG A 4 -26.62 -5.03 -66.77
N LEU A 5 -26.84 -4.39 -65.62
CA LEU A 5 -25.78 -3.95 -64.69
C LEU A 5 -25.41 -5.13 -63.79
N LEU A 6 -24.16 -5.54 -63.84
CA LEU A 6 -23.53 -6.43 -62.87
C LEU A 6 -22.98 -5.58 -61.76
N LEU A 7 -23.58 -5.70 -60.57
CA LEU A 7 -23.00 -5.20 -59.32
C LEU A 7 -22.04 -6.27 -58.76
N SER A 8 -20.76 -6.01 -58.79
CA SER A 8 -19.76 -6.79 -58.06
C SER A 8 -19.72 -6.36 -56.60
N ALA A 9 -20.17 -7.24 -55.68
CA ALA A 9 -20.03 -7.09 -54.27
C ALA A 9 -18.57 -7.40 -53.89
N GLY A 10 -17.81 -6.38 -53.59
CA GLY A 10 -16.48 -6.52 -52.94
C GLY A 10 -16.64 -6.86 -51.48
N LEU A 11 -16.25 -8.07 -51.10
CA LEU A 11 -16.17 -8.53 -49.72
C LEU A 11 -14.96 -7.87 -49.06
N LEU A 12 -15.19 -6.86 -48.22
CA LEU A 12 -14.14 -6.25 -47.39
C LEU A 12 -13.87 -7.19 -46.20
N VAL A 13 -12.83 -8.00 -46.32
CA VAL A 13 -12.31 -8.77 -45.16
C VAL A 13 -11.52 -7.79 -44.29
N VAL A 14 -12.16 -7.27 -43.25
CA VAL A 14 -11.46 -6.60 -42.16
C VAL A 14 -10.85 -7.70 -41.29
N LEU A 15 -9.58 -8.01 -41.51
CA LEU A 15 -8.79 -8.80 -40.60
C LEU A 15 -8.59 -7.97 -39.32
N LEU A 16 -9.32 -8.34 -38.27
CA LEU A 16 -9.02 -7.92 -36.88
C LEU A 16 -7.66 -8.54 -36.47
N LEU A 17 -6.59 -7.82 -36.75
CA LEU A 17 -5.25 -8.14 -36.26
C LEU A 17 -4.98 -7.30 -34.99
N ILE A 18 -5.71 -7.56 -33.91
CA ILE A 18 -5.41 -6.99 -32.59
C ILE A 18 -5.77 -8.02 -31.52
N PRO A 19 -4.95 -9.03 -31.27
CA PRO A 19 -4.47 -9.29 -29.92
C PRO A 19 -3.01 -9.82 -29.83
N PHE A 20 -2.36 -10.19 -30.93
CA PHE A 20 -1.04 -10.85 -30.88
C PHE A 20 0.13 -9.92 -30.47
N HIS A 21 0.04 -8.61 -30.68
CA HIS A 21 1.15 -7.71 -30.35
C HIS A 21 1.17 -7.27 -28.88
N THR A 22 0.01 -7.21 -28.25
CA THR A 22 -0.08 -6.83 -26.82
C THR A 22 0.41 -7.97 -25.91
N THR A 23 0.08 -9.21 -26.24
CA THR A 23 0.47 -10.38 -25.45
C THR A 23 2.00 -10.60 -25.48
N LEU A 24 2.64 -10.46 -26.65
CA LEU A 24 4.10 -10.63 -26.77
C LEU A 24 4.88 -9.55 -26.01
N ALA A 25 4.42 -8.29 -26.04
CA ALA A 25 5.08 -7.20 -25.33
C ALA A 25 4.96 -7.34 -23.80
N GLN A 26 3.86 -7.88 -23.31
CA GLN A 26 3.62 -8.13 -21.91
C GLN A 26 4.44 -9.33 -21.39
N ASP A 27 4.51 -10.42 -22.16
CA ASP A 27 5.36 -11.57 -21.83
C ASP A 27 6.84 -11.14 -21.73
N ASP A 28 7.28 -10.22 -22.60
CA ASP A 28 8.63 -9.63 -22.57
C ASP A 28 8.85 -8.77 -21.30
N ALA A 29 7.86 -7.97 -20.87
CA ALA A 29 7.96 -7.14 -19.67
C ALA A 29 8.02 -7.98 -18.38
N VAL A 30 7.17 -9.00 -18.26
CA VAL A 30 7.19 -9.95 -17.15
C VAL A 30 8.52 -10.69 -17.04
N GLU A 31 9.08 -11.15 -18.17
CA GLU A 31 10.37 -11.86 -18.16
C GLU A 31 11.52 -10.91 -17.80
N THR A 32 11.53 -9.69 -18.34
CA THR A 32 12.51 -8.66 -17.98
C THR A 32 12.48 -8.35 -16.48
N ALA A 33 11.27 -8.19 -15.90
CA ALA A 33 11.11 -7.95 -14.47
C ALA A 33 11.61 -9.16 -13.63
N ARG A 34 11.33 -10.38 -14.12
CA ARG A 34 11.77 -11.62 -13.47
C ARG A 34 13.28 -11.79 -13.47
N GLU A 35 13.95 -11.40 -14.55
CA GLU A 35 15.41 -11.43 -14.66
C GLU A 35 16.10 -10.35 -13.79
N ALA A 36 15.41 -9.22 -13.56
CA ALA A 36 15.95 -8.10 -12.80
C ALA A 36 15.74 -8.22 -11.28
N ARG A 37 14.83 -9.08 -10.82
CA ARG A 37 14.59 -9.29 -9.39
C ARG A 37 15.68 -10.17 -8.77
N TRP A 38 15.84 -10.07 -7.46
CA TRP A 38 16.72 -10.96 -6.72
C TRP A 38 16.38 -12.44 -6.94
N SER A 39 17.39 -13.30 -6.87
CA SER A 39 17.19 -14.75 -6.78
C SER A 39 16.41 -15.12 -5.51
N VAL A 40 15.89 -16.34 -5.43
CA VAL A 40 15.23 -16.83 -4.21
C VAL A 40 16.23 -16.88 -3.06
N GLU A 41 17.45 -17.31 -3.34
CA GLU A 41 18.53 -17.43 -2.37
C GLU A 41 18.92 -16.05 -1.79
N GLU A 42 19.08 -15.01 -2.60
CA GLU A 42 19.35 -13.65 -2.14
C GLU A 42 18.21 -13.11 -1.26
N ALA A 43 16.96 -13.32 -1.69
CA ALA A 43 15.79 -12.90 -0.93
C ALA A 43 15.70 -13.61 0.43
N GLN A 44 15.98 -14.91 0.47
CA GLN A 44 16.00 -15.71 1.70
C GLN A 44 17.14 -15.29 2.64
N GLU A 45 18.34 -15.06 2.11
CA GLU A 45 19.49 -14.62 2.89
C GLU A 45 19.22 -13.23 3.50
N TRP A 46 18.69 -12.32 2.71
CA TRP A 46 18.30 -11.00 3.20
C TRP A 46 17.25 -11.12 4.31
N TYR A 47 16.18 -11.87 4.09
CA TYR A 47 15.08 -12.03 5.05
C TYR A 47 15.53 -12.69 6.36
N ALA A 48 16.42 -13.69 6.29
CA ALA A 48 16.96 -14.38 7.45
C ALA A 48 17.93 -13.54 8.29
N ASN A 49 18.46 -12.46 7.73
CA ASN A 49 19.34 -11.50 8.43
C ASN A 49 18.58 -10.39 9.15
N HIS A 50 17.25 -10.39 9.08
CA HIS A 50 16.40 -9.42 9.76
C HIS A 50 15.50 -10.11 10.79
N ASP A 51 15.16 -9.39 11.85
CA ASP A 51 14.15 -9.83 12.80
C ASP A 51 12.80 -10.01 12.08
N TRP A 52 11.95 -10.87 12.61
CA TRP A 52 10.60 -11.02 12.09
C TRP A 52 9.88 -9.67 12.05
N MET A 53 9.49 -9.25 10.86
CA MET A 53 8.83 -7.96 10.65
C MET A 53 7.41 -8.00 11.21
N VAL A 54 7.16 -7.19 12.22
CA VAL A 54 5.83 -6.96 12.77
C VAL A 54 5.60 -5.46 12.91
N GLY A 55 4.52 -4.94 12.36
CA GLY A 55 4.35 -3.50 12.28
C GLY A 55 2.97 -3.05 11.88
N ALA A 56 2.87 -1.77 11.56
CA ALA A 56 1.65 -1.13 11.10
C ALA A 56 1.89 -0.22 9.89
N ASN A 57 0.84 0.01 9.11
CA ASN A 57 0.79 1.15 8.20
C ASN A 57 0.60 2.41 9.07
N PHE A 58 1.52 3.36 8.93
CA PHE A 58 1.61 4.50 9.81
C PHE A 58 1.34 5.82 9.10
N VAL A 59 0.40 6.56 9.66
CA VAL A 59 0.18 7.99 9.46
C VAL A 59 -0.10 8.57 10.84
N PRO A 60 0.55 9.66 11.28
CA PRO A 60 0.31 10.22 12.61
C PRO A 60 -1.15 10.62 12.78
N SER A 61 -1.68 10.46 13.98
CA SER A 61 -3.12 10.68 14.27
C SER A 61 -3.61 12.09 13.96
N THR A 62 -2.70 13.04 13.80
CA THR A 62 -2.95 14.44 13.43
C THR A 62 -3.02 14.68 11.92
N ALA A 63 -2.72 13.69 11.08
CA ALA A 63 -2.76 13.79 9.64
C ALA A 63 -3.93 12.99 9.04
N VAL A 64 -4.61 13.58 8.07
CA VAL A 64 -5.75 12.93 7.39
C VAL A 64 -5.30 12.06 6.21
N ASN A 65 -4.11 12.31 5.67
CA ASN A 65 -3.52 11.59 4.55
C ASN A 65 -1.99 11.80 4.48
N GLN A 66 -1.36 11.20 3.48
CA GLN A 66 0.09 11.28 3.27
C GLN A 66 0.57 12.67 2.86
N ILE A 67 -0.26 13.52 2.23
CA ILE A 67 0.11 14.92 1.97
C ILE A 67 0.20 15.68 3.30
N ASP A 68 -0.80 15.51 4.16
CA ASP A 68 -0.86 16.18 5.47
C ASP A 68 0.29 15.75 6.37
N MET A 69 0.66 14.47 6.34
CA MET A 69 1.82 13.95 7.06
C MET A 69 3.12 14.65 6.65
N TRP A 70 3.29 14.99 5.37
CA TRP A 70 4.59 15.40 4.85
C TRP A 70 4.74 16.87 4.49
N GLN A 71 3.69 17.68 4.44
CA GLN A 71 3.81 19.11 4.18
C GLN A 71 4.52 19.83 5.33
N GLU A 72 5.33 20.86 5.02
CA GLU A 72 6.01 21.69 6.02
C GLU A 72 5.08 22.27 7.08
N SER A 73 3.86 22.66 6.66
CA SER A 73 2.89 23.32 7.55
C SER A 73 2.18 22.40 8.52
N THR A 74 2.21 21.08 8.30
CA THR A 74 1.45 20.07 9.04
C THR A 74 2.29 18.92 9.55
N PHE A 75 3.58 18.86 9.18
CA PHE A 75 4.52 17.88 9.69
C PHE A 75 4.65 17.99 11.21
N ASP A 76 4.32 16.91 11.93
CA ASP A 76 4.20 16.89 13.39
C ASP A 76 5.14 15.84 14.02
N PRO A 77 6.43 16.19 14.18
CA PRO A 77 7.42 15.25 14.74
C PRO A 77 7.14 14.86 16.20
N GLU A 78 6.45 15.71 16.98
CA GLU A 78 6.12 15.40 18.37
C GLU A 78 5.06 14.28 18.45
N THR A 79 4.07 14.29 17.57
CA THR A 79 3.07 13.22 17.45
C THR A 79 3.71 11.95 16.90
N ILE A 80 4.57 12.06 15.88
CA ILE A 80 5.29 10.93 15.30
C ILE A 80 6.13 10.22 16.38
N ASP A 81 6.95 10.94 17.14
CA ASP A 81 7.78 10.39 18.21
C ASP A 81 6.93 9.66 19.28
N ARG A 82 5.89 10.31 19.73
CA ARG A 82 4.99 9.74 20.74
C ARG A 82 4.33 8.43 20.28
N GLU A 83 3.81 8.41 19.07
CA GLU A 83 3.06 7.27 18.53
C GLU A 83 3.97 6.11 18.14
N LEU A 84 5.15 6.38 17.60
CA LEU A 84 6.17 5.36 17.35
C LEU A 84 6.71 4.79 18.67
N GLY A 85 6.79 5.58 19.73
CA GLY A 85 7.12 5.09 21.08
C GLY A 85 6.09 4.08 21.58
N TRP A 86 4.78 4.33 21.41
CA TRP A 86 3.74 3.35 21.77
C TRP A 86 3.81 2.08 20.93
N ALA A 87 4.12 2.22 19.64
CA ALA A 87 4.31 1.09 18.76
C ALA A 87 5.48 0.21 19.19
N ALA A 88 6.64 0.81 19.47
CA ALA A 88 7.82 0.10 19.96
C ALA A 88 7.54 -0.61 21.30
N ASP A 89 6.86 0.05 22.24
CA ASP A 89 6.44 -0.55 23.51
C ASP A 89 5.50 -1.75 23.32
N ALA A 90 4.71 -1.77 22.26
CA ALA A 90 3.89 -2.92 21.88
C ALA A 90 4.67 -4.06 21.21
N GLY A 91 5.91 -3.79 20.78
CA GLY A 91 6.76 -4.76 20.09
C GLY A 91 6.77 -4.65 18.58
N PHE A 92 6.19 -3.61 17.99
CA PHE A 92 6.34 -3.31 16.57
C PHE A 92 7.76 -2.86 16.26
N ASN A 93 8.30 -3.32 15.13
CA ASN A 93 9.64 -3.02 14.67
C ASN A 93 9.71 -2.49 13.23
N THR A 94 8.57 -2.41 12.55
CA THR A 94 8.49 -1.99 11.16
C THR A 94 7.28 -1.09 10.93
N MET A 95 7.47 0.04 10.25
CA MET A 95 6.36 0.88 9.78
C MET A 95 6.35 0.95 8.27
N ARG A 96 5.16 0.76 7.67
CA ARG A 96 4.92 1.02 6.24
C ARG A 96 4.33 2.41 6.10
N VAL A 97 5.02 3.29 5.35
CA VAL A 97 4.76 4.73 5.32
C VAL A 97 4.66 5.23 3.90
N TYR A 98 3.60 5.97 3.62
CA TYR A 98 3.26 6.44 2.29
C TYR A 98 3.94 7.77 1.98
N LEU A 99 4.62 7.82 0.86
CA LEU A 99 5.17 9.03 0.26
C LEU A 99 4.12 9.70 -0.64
N HIS A 100 4.34 10.99 -1.00
CA HIS A 100 3.48 11.65 -1.96
C HIS A 100 4.25 12.56 -2.90
N TYR A 101 4.10 12.30 -4.21
CA TYR A 101 4.78 13.01 -5.28
C TYR A 101 4.61 14.55 -5.22
N LEU A 102 3.40 15.06 -4.94
CA LEU A 102 3.14 16.50 -4.92
C LEU A 102 3.97 17.24 -3.88
N VAL A 103 4.22 16.63 -2.70
CA VAL A 103 5.02 17.25 -1.65
C VAL A 103 6.48 17.33 -2.09
N TRP A 104 7.01 16.26 -2.68
CA TRP A 104 8.35 16.26 -3.27
C TRP A 104 8.47 17.28 -4.41
N ALA A 105 7.53 17.32 -5.34
CA ALA A 105 7.55 18.23 -6.48
C ALA A 105 7.51 19.71 -6.05
N ARG A 106 6.90 20.00 -4.91
CA ARG A 106 6.82 21.36 -4.35
C ARG A 106 8.13 21.80 -3.71
N ASP A 107 8.77 20.92 -2.94
CA ASP A 107 9.99 21.20 -2.16
C ASP A 107 10.75 19.90 -1.89
N ALA A 108 11.50 19.42 -2.87
CA ALA A 108 12.22 18.15 -2.78
C ALA A 108 13.23 18.11 -1.63
N GLN A 109 13.93 19.23 -1.35
CA GLN A 109 14.91 19.23 -0.25
C GLN A 109 14.22 19.24 1.11
N GLY A 110 13.29 20.13 1.36
CA GLY A 110 12.56 20.15 2.63
C GLY A 110 11.75 18.89 2.86
N TYR A 111 11.30 18.22 1.79
CA TYR A 111 10.66 16.91 1.90
C TYR A 111 11.65 15.84 2.40
N LYS A 112 12.84 15.77 1.83
CA LYS A 112 13.91 14.87 2.30
C LYS A 112 14.34 15.18 3.74
N ASP A 113 14.43 16.46 4.11
CA ASP A 113 14.76 16.87 5.49
C ASP A 113 13.71 16.35 6.49
N ARG A 114 12.42 16.35 6.13
CA ARG A 114 11.33 15.78 6.95
C ARG A 114 11.35 14.24 6.97
N ILE A 115 11.64 13.59 5.85
CA ILE A 115 11.84 12.15 5.80
C ILE A 115 13.01 11.75 6.70
N ASP A 116 14.10 12.48 6.66
CA ASP A 116 15.28 12.21 7.49
C ASP A 116 14.97 12.34 8.98
N GLN A 117 14.24 13.41 9.35
CA GLN A 117 13.78 13.58 10.74
C GLN A 117 12.81 12.47 11.18
N TYR A 118 11.89 12.03 10.32
CA TYR A 118 11.04 10.87 10.58
C TYR A 118 11.87 9.60 10.81
N LEU A 119 12.85 9.34 9.94
CA LEU A 119 13.71 8.17 10.04
C LEU A 119 14.59 8.19 11.30
N GLU A 120 15.06 9.38 11.74
CA GLU A 120 15.78 9.53 13.01
C GLU A 120 14.87 9.14 14.19
N ILE A 121 13.65 9.65 14.23
CA ILE A 121 12.67 9.32 15.28
C ILE A 121 12.36 7.82 15.27
N ALA A 122 12.08 7.23 14.10
CA ALA A 122 11.78 5.79 13.99
C ALA A 122 12.96 4.92 14.49
N ASP A 123 14.18 5.27 14.10
CA ASP A 123 15.39 4.55 14.51
C ASP A 123 15.68 4.66 16.02
N GLU A 124 15.40 5.81 16.64
CA GLU A 124 15.47 5.98 18.10
C GLU A 124 14.54 5.01 18.85
N HIS A 125 13.43 4.63 18.23
CA HIS A 125 12.49 3.63 18.75
C HIS A 125 12.79 2.20 18.24
N GLY A 126 13.87 1.98 17.48
CA GLY A 126 14.23 0.67 16.93
C GLY A 126 13.28 0.20 15.82
N ILE A 127 12.60 1.11 15.15
CA ILE A 127 11.64 0.86 14.09
C ILE A 127 12.29 1.10 12.72
N LYS A 128 12.17 0.13 11.80
CA LYS A 128 12.58 0.26 10.40
C LYS A 128 11.39 0.70 9.55
N THR A 129 11.69 1.35 8.42
CA THR A 129 10.67 1.94 7.56
C THR A 129 10.62 1.26 6.20
N MET A 130 9.43 0.87 5.78
CA MET A 130 9.09 0.47 4.42
C MET A 130 8.34 1.63 3.76
N PHE A 131 8.94 2.30 2.77
CA PHE A 131 8.29 3.40 2.06
C PHE A 131 7.44 2.92 0.90
N VAL A 132 6.27 3.53 0.73
CA VAL A 132 5.35 3.33 -0.40
C VAL A 132 5.38 4.57 -1.29
N PHE A 133 5.64 4.40 -2.61
CA PHE A 133 5.73 5.53 -3.54
C PHE A 133 4.40 5.97 -4.13
N PHE A 134 3.65 5.02 -4.69
CA PHE A 134 2.41 5.29 -5.40
C PHE A 134 1.23 4.54 -4.79
N ASP A 135 0.02 5.05 -5.05
CA ASP A 135 -1.20 4.56 -4.40
C ASP A 135 -2.42 4.85 -5.27
N ASP A 136 -3.26 3.82 -5.52
CA ASP A 136 -4.50 3.92 -6.29
C ASP A 136 -5.75 3.94 -5.41
N VAL A 137 -5.62 4.25 -4.10
CA VAL A 137 -6.73 4.12 -3.15
C VAL A 137 -7.38 5.46 -2.84
N TRP A 138 -8.71 5.51 -2.92
CA TRP A 138 -9.64 6.55 -2.49
C TRP A 138 -9.67 7.82 -3.34
N GLY A 139 -9.05 8.91 -2.91
CA GLY A 139 -9.19 10.25 -3.50
C GLY A 139 -8.37 10.46 -4.76
N ASP A 140 -9.03 10.55 -5.90
CA ASP A 140 -8.42 10.63 -7.22
C ASP A 140 -7.95 12.03 -7.67
N ASP A 141 -8.08 13.05 -6.81
CA ASP A 141 -7.71 14.45 -7.11
C ASP A 141 -6.91 15.05 -5.93
N PRO A 142 -5.65 14.58 -5.70
CA PRO A 142 -4.81 15.09 -4.64
C PRO A 142 -4.41 16.55 -4.88
N ALA A 143 -4.31 17.35 -3.83
CA ALA A 143 -3.89 18.73 -3.91
C ALA A 143 -3.08 19.15 -2.67
N LEU A 144 -2.05 19.98 -2.88
CA LEU A 144 -1.29 20.60 -1.79
C LEU A 144 -2.12 21.68 -1.06
N GLY A 145 -1.70 22.00 0.15
CA GLY A 145 -2.35 22.98 1.00
C GLY A 145 -3.22 22.33 2.07
N PRO A 146 -4.17 23.07 2.67
CA PRO A 146 -5.05 22.52 3.70
C PRO A 146 -5.81 21.29 3.19
N GLN A 147 -5.67 20.20 3.90
CA GLN A 147 -6.36 18.96 3.56
C GLN A 147 -7.82 18.98 4.07
N PRO A 148 -8.73 18.22 3.43
CA PRO A 148 -10.10 18.16 3.88
C PRO A 148 -10.18 17.60 5.30
N LYS A 149 -11.05 18.17 6.12
CA LYS A 149 -11.36 17.56 7.41
C LYS A 149 -12.01 16.20 7.19
N PRO A 150 -11.71 15.20 8.05
CA PRO A 150 -12.33 13.90 7.92
C PRO A 150 -13.84 13.98 8.08
N VAL A 151 -14.57 13.21 7.29
CA VAL A 151 -16.03 13.07 7.44
C VAL A 151 -16.30 12.13 8.62
N PRO A 152 -16.94 12.58 9.70
CA PRO A 152 -17.14 11.75 10.90
C PRO A 152 -17.80 10.42 10.59
N GLY A 153 -17.20 9.32 11.04
CA GLY A 153 -17.72 7.98 10.82
C GLY A 153 -17.44 7.40 9.43
N ILE A 154 -16.65 8.05 8.60
CA ILE A 154 -16.27 7.57 7.27
C ILE A 154 -14.79 7.21 7.25
N HIS A 155 -14.51 5.93 7.06
CA HIS A 155 -13.17 5.36 6.94
C HIS A 155 -12.36 6.06 5.83
N ASN A 156 -11.15 6.50 6.14
CA ASN A 156 -10.21 7.11 5.18
C ASN A 156 -10.81 8.22 4.29
N SER A 157 -11.77 8.97 4.81
CA SER A 157 -12.53 9.94 4.02
C SER A 157 -11.70 11.08 3.43
N GLY A 158 -10.51 11.33 3.93
CA GLY A 158 -9.56 12.31 3.43
C GLY A 158 -8.33 11.73 2.74
N TRP A 159 -8.24 10.40 2.59
CA TRP A 159 -7.12 9.75 1.91
C TRP A 159 -7.09 10.09 0.42
N VAL A 160 -5.91 10.14 -0.19
CA VAL A 160 -5.74 10.52 -1.59
C VAL A 160 -4.76 9.58 -2.32
N GLU A 161 -4.96 9.43 -3.62
CA GLU A 161 -4.03 8.70 -4.50
C GLU A 161 -2.68 9.43 -4.65
N SER A 162 -1.65 8.68 -5.01
CA SER A 162 -0.34 9.22 -5.38
C SER A 162 0.22 8.48 -6.61
N PRO A 163 0.41 9.15 -7.75
CA PRO A 163 -0.15 10.42 -8.13
C PRO A 163 -1.67 10.30 -8.33
N GLY A 164 -2.36 11.43 -8.52
CA GLY A 164 -3.77 11.37 -8.87
C GLY A 164 -4.01 10.67 -10.21
N LEU A 165 -5.24 10.20 -10.40
CA LEU A 165 -5.66 9.43 -11.56
C LEU A 165 -5.33 10.13 -12.90
N ASP A 166 -5.69 11.39 -13.02
CA ASP A 166 -5.53 12.14 -14.27
C ASP A 166 -4.06 12.36 -14.61
N GLU A 167 -3.21 12.62 -13.60
CA GLU A 167 -1.77 12.81 -13.76
C GLU A 167 -1.08 11.51 -14.19
N ARG A 168 -1.47 10.38 -13.61
CA ARG A 168 -0.91 9.07 -13.97
C ARG A 168 -1.16 8.69 -15.42
N LEU A 169 -2.32 9.05 -15.96
CA LEU A 169 -2.68 8.77 -17.36
C LEU A 169 -1.96 9.68 -18.37
N GLN A 170 -1.37 10.80 -17.91
CA GLN A 170 -0.63 11.73 -18.75
C GLN A 170 0.83 11.33 -18.83
N ARG A 171 1.22 10.63 -19.91
CA ARG A 171 2.61 10.17 -20.10
C ARG A 171 3.64 11.28 -20.07
N GLU A 172 3.29 12.51 -20.39
CA GLU A 172 4.12 13.70 -20.26
C GLU A 172 4.50 14.05 -18.81
N MET A 173 3.76 13.54 -17.82
CA MET A 173 4.08 13.69 -16.39
C MET A 173 5.09 12.65 -15.90
N TRP A 174 5.20 11.51 -16.58
CA TRP A 174 6.03 10.38 -16.12
C TRP A 174 7.49 10.73 -15.84
N PRO A 175 8.19 11.60 -16.62
CA PRO A 175 9.54 12.03 -16.25
C PRO A 175 9.64 12.72 -14.87
N ALA A 176 8.57 13.33 -14.39
CA ALA A 176 8.57 13.92 -13.06
C ALA A 176 8.38 12.87 -11.97
N PHE A 177 7.59 11.82 -12.21
CA PHE A 177 7.45 10.68 -11.32
C PHE A 177 8.74 9.84 -11.27
N GLU A 178 9.39 9.63 -12.42
CA GLU A 178 10.71 9.02 -12.49
C GLU A 178 11.74 9.78 -11.63
N ALA A 179 11.77 11.11 -11.76
CA ALA A 179 12.67 11.96 -10.97
C ALA A 179 12.39 11.83 -9.47
N HIS A 180 11.11 11.76 -9.05
CA HIS A 180 10.72 11.53 -7.65
C HIS A 180 11.24 10.20 -7.12
N VAL A 181 10.97 9.09 -7.84
CA VAL A 181 11.41 7.74 -7.44
C VAL A 181 12.93 7.71 -7.32
N LYS A 182 13.64 8.16 -8.36
CA LYS A 182 15.10 8.12 -8.40
C LYS A 182 15.76 9.03 -7.35
N ASP A 183 15.22 10.24 -7.10
CA ASP A 183 15.77 11.14 -6.09
C ASP A 183 15.63 10.56 -4.69
N ILE A 184 14.45 10.07 -4.32
CA ILE A 184 14.21 9.51 -2.98
C ILE A 184 15.00 8.21 -2.81
N MET A 185 14.87 7.25 -3.73
CA MET A 185 15.58 5.97 -3.60
C MET A 185 17.10 6.16 -3.59
N SER A 186 17.66 7.01 -4.44
CA SER A 186 19.11 7.27 -4.45
C SER A 186 19.59 7.98 -3.19
N THR A 187 18.74 8.84 -2.59
CA THR A 187 19.09 9.52 -1.34
C THR A 187 19.23 8.53 -0.18
N TYR A 188 18.34 7.52 -0.12
CA TYR A 188 18.26 6.56 0.98
C TYR A 188 18.73 5.15 0.59
N ALA A 189 19.36 4.98 -0.57
CA ALA A 189 19.97 3.70 -0.96
C ALA A 189 21.06 3.30 0.06
N GLY A 190 20.91 2.13 0.68
CA GLY A 190 21.81 1.63 1.72
C GLY A 190 21.65 2.31 3.07
N ASP A 191 20.65 3.13 3.28
CA ASP A 191 20.28 3.62 4.61
C ASP A 191 19.61 2.48 5.39
N GLU A 192 20.24 2.05 6.48
CA GLU A 192 19.77 0.91 7.29
C GLU A 192 18.44 1.18 8.02
N ARG A 193 17.98 2.44 8.07
CA ARG A 193 16.66 2.82 8.61
C ARG A 193 15.52 2.45 7.65
N VAL A 194 15.83 2.34 6.34
CA VAL A 194 14.88 1.93 5.29
C VAL A 194 15.07 0.45 5.00
N ILE A 195 14.07 -0.35 5.35
CA ILE A 195 14.15 -1.81 5.21
C ILE A 195 13.75 -2.31 3.83
N MET A 196 12.80 -1.66 3.16
CA MET A 196 12.22 -2.12 1.89
C MET A 196 11.56 -0.97 1.14
N TRP A 197 11.46 -1.10 -0.19
CA TRP A 197 10.73 -0.19 -1.06
C TRP A 197 9.48 -0.87 -1.62
N ASP A 198 8.30 -0.36 -1.25
CA ASP A 198 7.04 -0.71 -1.88
C ASP A 198 6.72 0.32 -2.96
N LEU A 199 6.77 -0.12 -4.21
CA LEU A 199 6.65 0.82 -5.31
C LEU A 199 5.22 1.29 -5.56
N TYR A 200 4.23 0.47 -5.18
CA TYR A 200 2.84 0.80 -5.49
C TYR A 200 1.85 0.09 -4.56
N ASN A 201 1.06 0.87 -3.86
CA ASN A 201 -0.06 0.36 -3.07
C ASN A 201 -1.28 0.09 -3.95
N GLU A 202 -1.80 -1.13 -3.89
CA GLU A 202 -3.05 -1.56 -4.53
C GLU A 202 -3.24 -1.08 -5.98
N PRO A 203 -2.27 -1.32 -6.86
CA PRO A 203 -2.38 -0.86 -8.25
C PRO A 203 -3.64 -1.42 -8.90
N GLY A 204 -4.34 -0.55 -9.65
CA GLY A 204 -5.60 -0.88 -10.30
C GLY A 204 -6.83 -0.80 -9.39
N ASN A 205 -6.69 -0.34 -8.14
CA ASN A 205 -7.82 0.06 -7.31
C ASN A 205 -8.45 1.36 -7.84
N GLY A 206 -9.58 1.74 -7.32
CA GLY A 206 -10.23 2.97 -7.71
C GLY A 206 -11.01 2.89 -9.04
N LYS A 207 -10.94 3.94 -9.85
CA LYS A 207 -11.76 4.08 -11.07
C LYS A 207 -11.17 3.42 -12.32
N ASN A 208 -9.89 3.02 -12.28
CA ASN A 208 -9.22 2.48 -13.45
C ASN A 208 -9.18 0.96 -13.46
N PRO A 209 -9.41 0.35 -14.62
CA PRO A 209 -9.14 -1.08 -14.75
C PRO A 209 -7.64 -1.37 -14.51
N PRO A 210 -7.29 -2.54 -13.96
CA PRO A 210 -5.90 -2.95 -13.73
C PRO A 210 -5.00 -2.78 -14.96
N ARG A 211 -5.52 -3.06 -16.15
CA ARG A 211 -4.81 -2.89 -17.43
C ARG A 211 -4.37 -1.46 -17.74
N SER A 212 -5.02 -0.45 -17.16
CA SER A 212 -4.60 0.95 -17.35
C SER A 212 -3.48 1.35 -16.42
N THR A 213 -3.32 0.66 -15.28
CA THR A 213 -2.25 0.88 -14.32
C THR A 213 -0.96 0.14 -14.71
N LEU A 214 -1.08 -1.05 -15.30
CA LEU A 214 0.07 -1.91 -15.63
C LEU A 214 1.18 -1.20 -16.42
N PRO A 215 0.92 -0.44 -17.50
CA PRO A 215 2.00 0.25 -18.23
C PRO A 215 2.76 1.30 -17.41
N PHE A 216 2.10 1.92 -16.42
CA PHE A 216 2.75 2.85 -15.51
C PHE A 216 3.58 2.09 -14.47
N LEU A 217 3.06 1.00 -13.94
CA LEU A 217 3.77 0.15 -13.00
C LEU A 217 5.04 -0.46 -13.61
N GLU A 218 5.02 -0.86 -14.88
CA GLU A 218 6.19 -1.36 -15.61
C GLU A 218 7.32 -0.33 -15.63
N GLU A 219 6.99 0.93 -15.88
CA GLU A 219 7.97 2.03 -15.85
C GLU A 219 8.47 2.31 -14.43
N VAL A 220 7.58 2.32 -13.44
CA VAL A 220 7.95 2.54 -12.02
C VAL A 220 8.97 1.48 -11.56
N VAL A 221 8.73 0.21 -11.88
CA VAL A 221 9.67 -0.87 -11.60
C VAL A 221 11.00 -0.65 -12.33
N THR A 222 10.96 -0.23 -13.59
CA THR A 222 12.18 0.08 -14.38
C THR A 222 12.98 1.19 -13.72
N TRP A 223 12.35 2.29 -13.34
CA TRP A 223 13.02 3.42 -12.66
C TRP A 223 13.68 3.01 -11.33
N ALA A 224 12.99 2.19 -10.56
CA ALA A 224 13.50 1.69 -9.30
C ALA A 224 14.71 0.76 -9.50
N ARG A 225 14.65 -0.15 -10.50
CA ARG A 225 15.77 -1.04 -10.86
C ARG A 225 16.98 -0.28 -11.40
N GLU A 226 16.78 0.85 -12.08
CA GLU A 226 17.89 1.70 -12.53
C GLU A 226 18.63 2.39 -11.37
N VAL A 227 18.01 2.55 -10.21
CA VAL A 227 18.69 2.99 -8.97
C VAL A 227 19.50 1.86 -8.35
N ASP A 228 19.05 0.60 -8.49
CA ASP A 228 19.68 -0.60 -7.95
C ASP A 228 20.01 -0.50 -6.44
N PRO A 229 18.99 -0.23 -5.58
CA PRO A 229 19.21 -0.10 -4.15
C PRO A 229 19.56 -1.46 -3.52
N PRO A 230 20.38 -1.48 -2.44
CA PRO A 230 20.65 -2.72 -1.72
C PRO A 230 19.44 -3.22 -0.89
N GLN A 231 18.40 -2.40 -0.69
CA GLN A 231 17.15 -2.80 -0.09
C GLN A 231 16.26 -3.49 -1.14
N PRO A 232 15.45 -4.49 -0.76
CA PRO A 232 14.55 -5.15 -1.68
C PRO A 232 13.42 -4.23 -2.14
N ILE A 233 12.97 -4.51 -3.36
CA ILE A 233 11.83 -3.84 -4.00
C ILE A 233 10.65 -4.80 -4.01
N THR A 234 9.45 -4.27 -3.77
CA THR A 234 8.20 -5.02 -3.88
C THR A 234 7.08 -4.22 -4.55
N VAL A 235 6.10 -4.94 -5.07
CA VAL A 235 4.80 -4.41 -5.49
C VAL A 235 3.73 -5.37 -4.97
N GLY A 236 2.94 -4.95 -3.98
CA GLY A 236 2.03 -5.82 -3.24
C GLY A 236 0.82 -6.28 -4.05
N LEU A 237 0.45 -7.57 -3.90
CA LEU A 237 -0.77 -8.13 -4.45
C LEU A 237 -1.94 -7.88 -3.49
N TRP A 238 -3.10 -7.51 -4.02
CA TRP A 238 -4.25 -7.21 -3.16
C TRP A 238 -5.58 -7.77 -3.68
N ASN A 239 -5.70 -8.04 -4.98
CA ASN A 239 -6.94 -8.49 -5.60
C ASN A 239 -6.71 -9.72 -6.49
N TRP A 240 -7.43 -10.80 -6.19
CA TRP A 240 -7.26 -12.10 -6.82
C TRP A 240 -8.30 -12.38 -7.93
N SER A 241 -9.12 -11.41 -8.29
CA SER A 241 -10.12 -11.55 -9.35
C SER A 241 -9.46 -11.59 -10.73
N GLU A 242 -10.13 -12.21 -11.70
CA GLU A 242 -9.60 -12.41 -13.05
C GLU A 242 -9.11 -11.14 -13.74
N PRO A 243 -9.76 -9.97 -13.63
CA PRO A 243 -9.24 -8.74 -14.23
C PRO A 243 -7.85 -8.31 -13.76
N PHE A 244 -7.38 -8.80 -12.62
CA PHE A 244 -6.07 -8.52 -12.05
C PHE A 244 -4.99 -9.55 -12.44
N SER A 245 -5.31 -10.61 -13.17
CA SER A 245 -4.37 -11.70 -13.43
C SER A 245 -3.07 -11.25 -14.09
N GLU A 246 -3.16 -10.40 -15.14
CA GLU A 246 -1.99 -9.84 -15.84
C GLU A 246 -1.15 -8.95 -14.92
N LEU A 247 -1.81 -8.12 -14.10
CA LEU A 247 -1.16 -7.26 -13.13
C LEU A 247 -0.46 -8.07 -12.04
N ASN A 248 -1.14 -9.07 -11.48
CA ASN A 248 -0.60 -9.96 -10.46
C ASN A 248 0.62 -10.74 -10.95
N GLU A 249 0.61 -11.21 -12.20
CA GLU A 249 1.76 -11.89 -12.81
C GLU A 249 2.99 -10.97 -12.87
N PHE A 250 2.81 -9.72 -13.27
CA PHE A 250 3.88 -8.73 -13.30
C PHE A 250 4.38 -8.39 -11.88
N GLN A 251 3.47 -8.19 -10.90
CA GLN A 251 3.82 -7.91 -9.51
C GLN A 251 4.67 -9.04 -8.90
N LEU A 252 4.29 -10.30 -9.14
CA LEU A 252 5.06 -11.47 -8.72
C LEU A 252 6.42 -11.53 -9.39
N ALA A 253 6.52 -11.18 -10.67
CA ALA A 253 7.78 -11.16 -11.42
C ALA A 253 8.72 -10.04 -10.95
N ALA A 254 8.17 -8.89 -10.55
CA ALA A 254 8.94 -7.70 -10.20
C ALA A 254 9.43 -7.66 -8.74
N SER A 255 8.85 -8.43 -7.83
CA SER A 255 9.11 -8.33 -6.39
C SER A 255 10.27 -9.20 -5.92
N ASP A 256 11.23 -8.61 -5.21
CA ASP A 256 12.32 -9.34 -4.53
C ASP A 256 11.79 -10.10 -3.34
N ILE A 257 11.00 -9.46 -2.50
CA ILE A 257 10.20 -10.02 -1.42
C ILE A 257 8.74 -9.90 -1.85
N THR A 258 7.97 -10.98 -1.78
CA THR A 258 6.57 -10.92 -2.19
C THR A 258 5.71 -10.36 -1.08
N THR A 259 4.98 -9.29 -1.37
CA THR A 259 4.05 -8.67 -0.42
C THR A 259 2.61 -8.85 -0.88
N PHE A 260 1.67 -8.89 0.07
CA PHE A 260 0.25 -9.05 -0.24
C PHE A 260 -0.64 -8.45 0.84
N HIS A 261 -1.91 -8.21 0.48
CA HIS A 261 -2.96 -7.79 1.40
C HIS A 261 -3.98 -8.90 1.62
N THR A 262 -4.52 -8.98 2.83
CA THR A 262 -5.59 -9.92 3.15
C THR A 262 -6.49 -9.39 4.26
N TYR A 263 -7.76 -9.20 3.95
CA TYR A 263 -8.80 -8.78 4.90
C TYR A 263 -9.93 -9.82 5.01
N VAL A 264 -9.59 -11.08 4.74
CA VAL A 264 -10.52 -12.20 4.76
C VAL A 264 -10.33 -13.08 6.00
N PRO A 265 -11.29 -13.96 6.34
CA PRO A 265 -11.16 -14.87 7.47
C PRO A 265 -9.95 -15.80 7.37
N PRO A 266 -9.51 -16.42 8.49
CA PRO A 266 -8.26 -17.21 8.55
C PRO A 266 -8.15 -18.35 7.53
N ALA A 267 -9.25 -19.01 7.21
CA ALA A 267 -9.24 -20.11 6.23
C ALA A 267 -8.89 -19.60 4.82
N GLU A 268 -9.50 -18.49 4.41
CA GLU A 268 -9.25 -17.87 3.11
C GLU A 268 -7.85 -17.26 3.03
N THR A 269 -7.35 -16.67 4.12
CA THR A 269 -5.95 -16.20 4.21
C THR A 269 -4.96 -17.34 4.00
N LYS A 270 -5.19 -18.53 4.59
CA LYS A 270 -4.36 -19.70 4.37
C LYS A 270 -4.39 -20.19 2.92
N ASP A 271 -5.54 -20.13 2.27
CA ASP A 271 -5.67 -20.46 0.85
C ASP A 271 -4.89 -19.48 -0.04
N ILE A 272 -4.90 -18.18 0.29
CA ILE A 272 -4.08 -17.15 -0.39
C ILE A 272 -2.59 -17.47 -0.23
N VAL A 273 -2.13 -17.70 1.00
CA VAL A 273 -0.72 -18.04 1.28
C VAL A 273 -0.30 -19.30 0.54
N THR A 274 -1.15 -20.35 0.51
CA THR A 274 -0.89 -21.59 -0.22
C THR A 274 -0.71 -21.32 -1.71
N ARG A 275 -1.61 -20.55 -2.32
CA ARG A 275 -1.49 -20.15 -3.73
C ARG A 275 -0.20 -19.37 -3.99
N LEU A 276 0.12 -18.40 -3.14
CA LEU A 276 1.37 -17.65 -3.27
C LEU A 276 2.60 -18.57 -3.21
N ARG A 277 2.64 -19.51 -2.27
CA ARG A 277 3.73 -20.51 -2.19
C ARG A 277 3.84 -21.38 -3.44
N ASP A 278 2.71 -21.74 -4.05
CA ASP A 278 2.71 -22.49 -5.31
C ASP A 278 3.31 -21.67 -6.47
N ASP A 279 3.06 -20.35 -6.49
CA ASP A 279 3.53 -19.43 -7.55
C ASP A 279 5.00 -18.99 -7.38
N ILE A 280 5.46 -18.76 -6.14
CA ILE A 280 6.77 -18.15 -5.84
C ILE A 280 7.78 -19.10 -5.18
N GLY A 281 7.34 -20.33 -4.77
CA GLY A 281 8.17 -21.29 -4.03
C GLY A 281 8.58 -20.76 -2.65
N GLU A 282 9.86 -20.84 -2.35
CA GLU A 282 10.43 -20.49 -1.05
C GLU A 282 10.78 -18.98 -0.90
N ARG A 283 10.34 -18.13 -1.81
CA ARG A 283 10.57 -16.67 -1.68
C ARG A 283 9.85 -16.13 -0.43
N PRO A 284 10.48 -15.25 0.36
CA PRO A 284 9.85 -14.70 1.56
C PRO A 284 8.55 -13.95 1.27
N LEU A 285 7.63 -13.99 2.23
CA LEU A 285 6.33 -13.33 2.20
C LEU A 285 6.23 -12.28 3.31
N VAL A 286 5.59 -11.15 3.00
CA VAL A 286 5.15 -10.17 3.98
C VAL A 286 3.71 -9.79 3.68
N VAL A 287 2.81 -9.94 4.65
CA VAL A 287 1.49 -9.33 4.55
C VAL A 287 1.62 -7.86 4.96
N THR A 288 1.36 -6.97 4.00
CA THR A 288 1.54 -5.52 4.18
C THR A 288 0.26 -4.80 4.58
N GLU A 289 -0.86 -5.51 4.51
CA GLU A 289 -2.13 -5.08 5.07
C GLU A 289 -2.97 -6.28 5.49
N TYR A 290 -3.41 -6.25 6.73
CA TYR A 290 -4.38 -7.16 7.32
C TYR A 290 -4.99 -6.48 8.55
N MET A 291 -5.80 -7.20 9.29
CA MET A 291 -6.49 -6.79 10.50
C MET A 291 -7.71 -5.90 10.21
N ALA A 292 -8.86 -6.54 10.15
CA ALA A 292 -10.18 -5.96 9.97
C ALA A 292 -11.17 -6.71 10.86
N ARG A 293 -11.31 -6.29 12.13
CA ARG A 293 -11.97 -7.08 13.19
C ARG A 293 -13.39 -7.51 12.80
N THR A 294 -14.18 -6.63 12.23
CA THR A 294 -15.56 -6.96 11.82
C THR A 294 -15.67 -7.97 10.67
N ARG A 295 -14.52 -8.37 10.09
CA ARG A 295 -14.41 -9.37 9.02
C ARG A 295 -13.76 -10.67 9.47
N ASP A 296 -13.70 -10.93 10.76
CA ASP A 296 -13.01 -12.09 11.33
C ASP A 296 -11.52 -12.15 10.92
N ASN A 297 -10.91 -10.98 10.76
CA ASN A 297 -9.49 -10.83 10.47
C ASN A 297 -8.86 -10.01 11.61
N THR A 298 -8.37 -10.72 12.64
CA THR A 298 -7.92 -10.13 13.91
C THR A 298 -6.48 -10.51 14.22
N PHE A 299 -5.84 -9.82 15.16
CA PHE A 299 -4.53 -10.23 15.65
C PHE A 299 -4.56 -11.65 16.23
N GLU A 300 -5.60 -11.99 17.01
CA GLU A 300 -5.70 -13.29 17.67
C GLU A 300 -5.70 -14.46 16.69
N ASN A 301 -6.41 -14.33 15.56
CA ASN A 301 -6.60 -15.44 14.64
C ASN A 301 -5.65 -15.43 13.41
N HIS A 302 -4.91 -14.34 13.16
CA HIS A 302 -3.97 -14.21 12.04
C HIS A 302 -2.51 -14.13 12.47
N LEU A 303 -2.19 -13.28 13.46
CA LEU A 303 -0.80 -12.99 13.81
C LEU A 303 0.01 -14.24 14.23
N PRO A 304 -0.53 -15.20 15.03
CA PRO A 304 0.17 -16.44 15.33
C PRO A 304 0.48 -17.27 14.07
N TYR A 305 -0.46 -17.31 13.11
CA TYR A 305 -0.23 -18.02 11.86
C TYR A 305 0.89 -17.39 11.03
N PHE A 306 0.90 -16.05 10.89
CA PHE A 306 1.98 -15.37 10.18
C PHE A 306 3.33 -15.58 10.86
N HIS A 307 3.38 -15.49 12.18
CA HIS A 307 4.59 -15.78 12.94
C HIS A 307 5.08 -17.23 12.74
N ASP A 308 4.20 -18.22 12.85
CA ASP A 308 4.54 -19.64 12.69
C ASP A 308 5.03 -19.97 11.28
N GLN A 309 4.52 -19.27 10.26
CA GLN A 309 4.93 -19.41 8.87
C GLN A 309 6.11 -18.50 8.48
N ASN A 310 6.67 -17.74 9.42
CA ASN A 310 7.71 -16.73 9.18
C ASN A 310 7.31 -15.74 8.07
N ILE A 311 6.06 -15.28 8.09
CA ILE A 311 5.52 -14.25 7.20
C ILE A 311 5.55 -12.92 7.96
N GLY A 312 6.23 -11.91 7.44
CA GLY A 312 6.18 -10.57 8.02
C GLY A 312 4.73 -10.05 8.05
N ALA A 313 4.36 -9.31 9.10
CA ALA A 313 2.96 -8.92 9.33
C ALA A 313 2.82 -7.45 9.69
N ILE A 314 2.30 -6.66 8.75
CA ILE A 314 2.07 -5.22 8.88
C ILE A 314 0.57 -4.96 8.80
N ASN A 315 -0.06 -4.58 9.91
CA ASN A 315 -1.49 -4.30 9.93
C ASN A 315 -1.82 -2.91 9.40
N TRP A 316 -3.07 -2.69 8.96
CA TRP A 316 -3.56 -1.35 8.67
C TRP A 316 -3.98 -0.64 9.96
N GLY A 317 -3.54 0.65 10.09
CA GLY A 317 -3.88 1.51 11.22
C GLY A 317 -3.09 1.24 12.50
N LEU A 318 -2.69 2.33 13.18
CA LEU A 318 -1.96 2.27 14.44
C LEU A 318 -2.70 3.05 15.54
N VAL A 319 -2.92 4.34 15.33
CA VAL A 319 -3.54 5.23 16.31
C VAL A 319 -4.80 5.87 15.72
N ARG A 320 -5.89 5.79 16.46
CA ARG A 320 -7.14 6.48 16.11
C ARG A 320 -6.85 7.95 15.84
N GLY A 321 -7.11 8.39 14.61
CA GLY A 321 -6.79 9.73 14.17
C GLY A 321 -7.72 10.26 13.08
N GLU A 322 -7.24 11.24 12.35
CA GLU A 322 -7.98 11.89 11.27
C GLU A 322 -8.23 10.96 10.06
N THR A 323 -7.48 9.88 9.91
CA THR A 323 -7.76 8.80 8.94
C THR A 323 -9.05 8.04 9.24
N GLN A 324 -9.50 8.03 10.51
CA GLN A 324 -10.73 7.36 10.96
C GLN A 324 -10.81 5.86 10.62
N THR A 325 -9.70 5.17 10.63
CA THR A 325 -9.58 3.75 10.31
C THR A 325 -10.19 2.80 11.36
N ILE A 326 -10.68 3.34 12.47
CA ILE A 326 -11.53 2.60 13.42
C ILE A 326 -12.90 2.22 12.86
N TYR A 327 -13.39 2.88 11.80
CA TYR A 327 -14.69 2.59 11.20
C TYR A 327 -14.57 1.55 10.08
N PRO A 328 -15.49 0.55 10.04
CA PRO A 328 -15.60 -0.35 8.89
C PRO A 328 -15.97 0.39 7.59
N TRP A 329 -15.58 -0.20 6.45
CA TRP A 329 -15.92 0.34 5.12
C TRP A 329 -17.43 0.47 4.88
N ASP A 330 -18.25 -0.33 5.56
CA ASP A 330 -19.71 -0.33 5.48
C ASP A 330 -20.38 0.34 6.69
N TYR A 331 -19.68 1.24 7.36
CA TYR A 331 -20.24 1.99 8.49
C TYR A 331 -20.91 3.31 8.02
N PRO A 332 -22.12 3.68 8.54
CA PRO A 332 -23.02 2.82 9.33
C PRO A 332 -23.54 1.62 8.51
N LYS A 333 -23.82 0.49 9.16
CA LYS A 333 -24.25 -0.76 8.50
C LYS A 333 -25.34 -0.53 7.46
N GLY A 334 -25.14 -1.09 6.26
CA GLY A 334 -26.04 -0.98 5.11
C GLY A 334 -25.73 0.16 4.14
N THR A 335 -24.60 0.84 4.29
CA THR A 335 -24.18 1.95 3.41
C THR A 335 -23.07 1.57 2.43
N SER A 336 -22.65 0.31 2.36
CA SER A 336 -21.51 -0.15 1.54
C SER A 336 -21.61 0.26 0.07
N ASP A 337 -22.80 0.12 -0.55
CA ASP A 337 -23.00 0.50 -1.96
C ASP A 337 -23.05 2.02 -2.19
N ASP A 338 -23.29 2.78 -1.13
CA ASP A 338 -23.41 4.24 -1.15
C ASP A 338 -22.16 4.94 -0.60
N TYR A 339 -21.31 4.20 0.11
CA TYR A 339 -20.09 4.72 0.75
C TYR A 339 -19.17 5.41 -0.25
N TYR A 340 -18.82 4.72 -1.32
CA TYR A 340 -17.95 5.23 -2.37
C TYR A 340 -18.60 6.39 -3.16
N ASN A 341 -19.91 6.35 -3.35
CA ASN A 341 -20.66 7.42 -4.01
C ASN A 341 -20.84 8.64 -3.11
N ARG A 342 -21.06 8.44 -1.80
CA ARG A 342 -21.13 9.53 -0.81
C ARG A 342 -19.78 10.20 -0.64
N TRP A 343 -18.72 9.42 -0.59
CA TRP A 343 -17.37 9.92 -0.50
C TRP A 343 -17.03 10.85 -1.67
N LYS A 344 -17.32 10.43 -2.90
CA LYS A 344 -17.11 11.26 -4.10
C LYS A 344 -17.93 12.54 -4.17
N GLN A 345 -19.17 12.50 -3.69
CA GLN A 345 -20.09 13.62 -3.82
C GLN A 345 -19.91 14.67 -2.72
N ASN A 346 -19.32 14.32 -1.57
CA ASN A 346 -19.51 15.10 -0.35
C ASN A 346 -18.23 15.69 0.23
N VAL A 347 -17.04 15.17 -0.09
CA VAL A 347 -15.82 15.62 0.61
C VAL A 347 -15.48 17.08 0.31
N ARG A 348 -15.75 17.59 -0.90
CA ARG A 348 -15.49 18.98 -1.25
C ARG A 348 -16.71 19.91 -1.24
N GLU A 349 -17.93 19.37 -1.46
CA GLU A 349 -19.13 20.20 -1.61
C GLU A 349 -19.96 20.36 -0.34
N VAL A 350 -19.89 19.44 0.61
CA VAL A 350 -20.83 19.34 1.75
C VAL A 350 -20.24 19.86 3.06
N TYR A 351 -18.92 19.86 3.21
CA TYR A 351 -18.28 20.33 4.44
C TYR A 351 -17.38 21.53 4.15
N PRO A 352 -17.82 22.76 4.51
CA PRO A 352 -16.94 23.92 4.48
C PRO A 352 -15.75 23.70 5.41
N TRP A 353 -14.56 23.99 4.93
CA TRP A 353 -13.26 23.83 5.56
C TRP A 353 -13.08 24.52 6.94
N GLU A 354 -14.07 25.27 7.39
CA GLU A 354 -13.98 26.16 8.57
C GLU A 354 -14.53 25.53 9.87
N ASP A 355 -15.26 24.43 9.79
CA ASP A 355 -15.79 23.80 11.01
C ASP A 355 -14.84 22.71 11.48
N ALA A 356 -14.23 22.89 12.66
CA ALA A 356 -13.47 21.84 13.34
C ALA A 356 -14.42 20.68 13.65
N VAL A 357 -14.29 19.60 12.89
CA VAL A 357 -15.08 18.40 13.13
C VAL A 357 -14.36 17.58 14.18
N GLU A 358 -14.98 17.37 15.33
CA GLU A 358 -14.52 16.38 16.29
C GLU A 358 -14.55 14.99 15.64
N LEU A 359 -13.56 14.14 15.96
CA LEU A 359 -13.58 12.73 15.56
C LEU A 359 -14.93 12.14 15.99
N GLY A 360 -15.56 11.39 15.10
CA GLY A 360 -16.85 10.77 15.37
C GLY A 360 -16.83 9.85 16.61
N PRO A 361 -17.98 9.42 17.13
CA PRO A 361 -18.05 8.50 18.26
C PRO A 361 -17.38 7.18 17.91
N GLU A 362 -16.77 6.51 18.89
CA GLU A 362 -16.23 5.16 18.67
C GLU A 362 -17.36 4.20 18.24
N PRO A 363 -17.12 3.37 17.19
CA PRO A 363 -18.02 2.27 16.88
C PRO A 363 -17.98 1.20 17.98
N ASP A 364 -18.99 0.32 18.03
CA ASP A 364 -19.05 -0.76 19.00
C ASP A 364 -17.83 -1.70 18.93
N GLU A 365 -17.29 -1.89 17.72
CA GLU A 365 -16.06 -2.64 17.45
C GLU A 365 -15.20 -1.83 16.49
N TRP A 366 -13.93 -1.62 16.85
CA TRP A 366 -12.96 -0.95 16.00
C TRP A 366 -12.55 -1.82 14.82
N PHE A 367 -12.37 -1.19 13.67
CA PHE A 367 -12.03 -1.93 12.46
C PHE A 367 -10.53 -2.27 12.41
N HIS A 368 -9.64 -1.28 12.52
CA HIS A 368 -8.20 -1.46 12.35
C HIS A 368 -7.36 -1.01 13.55
N ASP A 369 -7.45 0.24 13.99
CA ASP A 369 -6.48 0.86 14.88
C ASP A 369 -6.22 0.10 16.18
N VAL A 370 -5.02 0.27 16.72
CA VAL A 370 -4.52 -0.41 17.92
C VAL A 370 -4.64 0.47 19.17
N PHE A 371 -4.34 1.75 19.03
CA PHE A 371 -4.28 2.69 20.14
C PHE A 371 -5.29 3.83 20.02
N ARG A 372 -5.73 4.33 21.18
CA ARG A 372 -6.40 5.64 21.32
C ARG A 372 -5.36 6.75 21.24
N GLN A 373 -5.81 7.99 21.05
CA GLN A 373 -4.96 9.18 21.00
C GLN A 373 -4.18 9.47 22.28
N ASP A 374 -4.54 8.86 23.40
CA ASP A 374 -3.83 8.93 24.66
C ASP A 374 -2.85 7.76 24.90
N GLY A 375 -2.67 6.89 23.89
CA GLY A 375 -1.80 5.72 23.95
C GLY A 375 -2.43 4.50 24.63
N THR A 376 -3.66 4.59 25.10
CA THR A 376 -4.33 3.41 25.65
C THR A 376 -4.73 2.43 24.54
N PRO A 377 -4.43 1.13 24.68
CA PRO A 377 -4.83 0.14 23.68
C PRO A 377 -6.37 0.09 23.54
N TYR A 378 -6.85 -0.17 22.32
CA TYR A 378 -8.23 -0.58 22.12
C TYR A 378 -8.52 -1.89 22.86
N ASP A 379 -7.65 -2.87 22.65
CA ASP A 379 -7.67 -4.15 23.38
C ASP A 379 -6.24 -4.47 23.88
N SER A 380 -6.07 -4.56 25.20
CA SER A 380 -4.76 -4.87 25.80
C SER A 380 -4.27 -6.27 25.49
N SER A 381 -5.16 -7.22 25.22
CA SER A 381 -4.78 -8.60 24.88
C SER A 381 -4.12 -8.70 23.49
N GLU A 382 -4.53 -7.84 22.55
CA GLU A 382 -3.88 -7.74 21.25
C GLU A 382 -2.45 -7.22 21.37
N VAL A 383 -2.23 -6.16 22.17
CA VAL A 383 -0.89 -5.61 22.43
C VAL A 383 0.00 -6.62 23.17
N GLU A 384 -0.55 -7.37 24.15
CA GLU A 384 0.17 -8.45 24.81
C GLU A 384 0.55 -9.58 23.85
N LEU A 385 -0.32 -9.92 22.90
CA LEU A 385 -0.05 -10.92 21.86
C LEU A 385 1.08 -10.46 20.93
N ILE A 386 1.01 -9.22 20.41
CA ILE A 386 2.04 -8.63 19.54
C ILE A 386 3.40 -8.66 20.28
N ARG A 387 3.46 -8.13 21.49
CA ARG A 387 4.68 -8.09 22.30
C ARG A 387 5.26 -9.49 22.56
N ARG A 388 4.41 -10.46 22.83
CA ARG A 388 4.84 -11.84 23.08
C ARG A 388 5.46 -12.49 21.82
N LEU A 389 4.83 -12.30 20.67
CA LEU A 389 5.30 -12.90 19.42
C LEU A 389 6.56 -12.19 18.89
N SER A 390 6.66 -10.87 19.00
CA SER A 390 7.84 -10.12 18.57
C SER A 390 9.12 -10.48 19.32
N GLN A 391 9.00 -11.07 20.52
CA GLN A 391 10.13 -11.53 21.33
C GLN A 391 10.52 -12.98 21.07
N GLN A 392 9.86 -13.67 20.15
CA GLN A 392 10.09 -15.09 19.84
C GLN A 392 10.62 -15.25 18.42
N PRO A 393 11.50 -16.23 18.17
CA PRO A 393 11.90 -16.56 16.80
C PRO A 393 10.69 -17.02 15.99
N ALA A 394 10.45 -16.41 14.83
CA ALA A 394 9.42 -16.85 13.92
C ALA A 394 9.79 -18.17 13.21
N GLY A 395 8.78 -18.90 12.70
CA GLY A 395 8.99 -20.16 11.98
C GLY A 395 9.32 -21.36 12.88
N SER A 396 9.32 -21.18 14.20
CA SER A 396 9.65 -22.28 15.13
C SER A 396 8.49 -23.26 15.39
N GLY A 397 7.29 -22.97 14.92
CA GLY A 397 6.07 -23.76 15.13
C GLY A 397 5.80 -24.87 14.11
N ALA A 398 6.59 -25.05 13.08
CA ALA A 398 6.34 -26.03 11.99
C ALA A 398 6.79 -27.46 12.32
N GLY A 399 6.57 -27.91 13.56
CA GLY A 399 7.08 -29.23 14.03
C GLY A 399 6.20 -29.98 15.03
N GLU A 400 4.87 -29.75 15.10
CA GLU A 400 3.97 -30.65 15.86
C GLU A 400 2.69 -30.97 15.07
#